data_36c3a750ed8e53ea7bdc924f09f4539c
#
_entry.id   36c3a750ed8e53ea7bdc924f09f4539c
#
_cell.length_a   1.000
_cell.length_b   1.000
_cell.length_c   1.000
_cell.angle_alpha   90.00
_cell.angle_beta   90.00
_cell.angle_gamma   90.00
#
_symmetry.space_group_name_H-M   'P 1'
#
loop_
_entity.id
_entity.type
_entity.pdbx_description
1 polymer ?
#
loop_
_entity_poly.entity_id
_entity_poly.type
_entity_poly.pdbx_seq_one_letter_code
_entity_poly.pdbx_strand_id
1 'polypeptide(L)'
;MSFINERVQPEGLTFDDVLLIPAYSEVLPREVNVKTRFSRNIQLNIPIVSAAMDTVTEAPLAIALAREGGIGVIHKNMPIAEQAVQVRRVKRAENGMIYDPVTISKEETVGDALALMQENKIGGIPVVDAGRRLIGIVTNRDLRFQRDMQRRISEVMTPGDRLVTTHSTDLREAQETLLGSKIEKLPVVDDEGRLVGLITYKDITKVQDHPNACKDEKGRLRVAAGVGITPDMMERVKALVDEDVDAVVLDSAHGHSANIVNALMRIKAEYPKLDVVVGNIATAEAARYLIDHGADGIKVGIGPGSICTTRIIAGVGVPQLSAIYAAASAAKGSGVPVIADGGLRYSGDIVKALAAGGDCVMIGSMFAGTEEAPGETIIYNGRKFKAYRGMGSIEAMKAGSADRYFQKGCNINKLVPEGIEARVPFKGALSETVYQLIGGLRSGMGYCGAKDIPTLQTAKFIRITASGMHESHPHDVAITREAPNYSSER
;
A
#
# COMPACT_ATOMS: atom_id res chain seq x y z
N MET A 1 40.83 27.67 -2.71
CA MET A 1 39.46 27.70 -2.15
C MET A 1 39.42 26.78 -0.94
N SER A 2 38.62 27.03 0.11
CA SER A 2 38.62 26.16 1.27
C SER A 2 37.74 24.92 1.02
N PHE A 3 38.05 23.79 1.63
CA PHE A 3 37.28 22.55 1.59
C PHE A 3 35.77 22.79 1.83
N ILE A 4 35.44 23.71 2.76
CA ILE A 4 34.05 24.08 3.06
C ILE A 4 33.33 24.65 1.83
N ASN A 5 33.95 25.57 1.10
CA ASN A 5 33.32 26.23 -0.03
C ASN A 5 33.18 25.34 -1.27
N GLU A 6 34.01 24.30 -1.40
CA GLU A 6 34.01 23.43 -2.56
C GLU A 6 33.20 22.15 -2.37
N ARG A 7 33.19 21.62 -1.15
CA ARG A 7 32.68 20.25 -0.90
C ARG A 7 31.59 20.15 0.14
N VAL A 8 31.34 21.20 0.94
CA VAL A 8 30.28 21.22 1.94
C VAL A 8 29.06 21.95 1.38
N GLN A 9 27.98 21.22 1.20
CA GLN A 9 26.70 21.78 0.77
C GLN A 9 26.08 22.64 1.89
N PRO A 10 25.15 23.56 1.57
CA PRO A 10 24.37 24.27 2.57
C PRO A 10 23.68 23.33 3.54
N GLU A 11 23.35 23.85 4.73
CA GLU A 11 22.71 23.08 5.78
C GLU A 11 21.41 22.40 5.32
N GLY A 12 21.31 21.08 5.54
CA GLY A 12 20.13 20.30 5.24
C GLY A 12 19.12 20.36 6.39
N LEU A 13 17.83 20.36 6.07
CA LEU A 13 16.72 20.49 7.02
C LEU A 13 15.93 19.18 7.16
N THR A 14 15.55 18.86 8.40
CA THR A 14 14.59 17.82 8.77
C THR A 14 13.20 18.43 9.01
N PHE A 15 12.21 17.59 9.34
CA PHE A 15 10.88 18.09 9.71
C PHE A 15 10.87 18.91 11.00
N ASP A 16 11.81 18.66 11.91
CA ASP A 16 11.92 19.41 13.18
C ASP A 16 12.56 20.80 13.05
N ASP A 17 13.23 21.06 11.93
CA ASP A 17 13.91 22.34 11.71
C ASP A 17 12.97 23.45 11.20
N VAL A 18 11.74 23.10 10.83
CA VAL A 18 10.82 24.03 10.18
C VAL A 18 9.37 23.90 10.69
N LEU A 19 8.61 25.00 10.57
CA LEU A 19 7.15 25.00 10.60
C LEU A 19 6.61 25.61 9.32
N LEU A 20 5.37 25.25 8.94
CA LEU A 20 4.64 25.94 7.88
C LEU A 20 4.08 27.25 8.43
N ILE A 21 4.15 28.32 7.62
CA ILE A 21 3.59 29.62 7.97
C ILE A 21 2.10 29.60 7.64
N PRO A 22 1.20 29.91 8.61
CA PRO A 22 -0.22 30.04 8.33
C PRO A 22 -0.48 31.10 7.25
N ALA A 23 -1.49 30.84 6.41
CA ALA A 23 -1.88 31.75 5.34
C ALA A 23 -3.39 32.03 5.40
N TYR A 24 -3.84 33.05 4.66
CA TYR A 24 -5.27 33.30 4.50
C TYR A 24 -5.95 32.07 3.92
N SER A 25 -7.08 31.67 4.51
CA SER A 25 -7.79 30.46 4.14
C SER A 25 -9.28 30.72 3.90
N GLU A 26 -9.78 30.24 2.79
CA GLU A 26 -11.20 30.18 2.44
C GLU A 26 -11.74 28.75 2.45
N VAL A 27 -10.90 27.76 2.87
CA VAL A 27 -11.26 26.35 2.89
C VAL A 27 -11.32 25.80 4.30
N LEU A 28 -12.34 25.01 4.59
CA LEU A 28 -12.43 24.27 5.85
C LEU A 28 -11.66 22.93 5.73
N PRO A 29 -11.10 22.41 6.81
CA PRO A 29 -10.37 21.13 6.80
C PRO A 29 -11.16 19.97 6.17
N ARG A 30 -12.48 19.93 6.34
CA ARG A 30 -13.35 18.89 5.75
C ARG A 30 -13.53 19.01 4.23
N GLU A 31 -13.23 20.16 3.64
CA GLU A 31 -13.46 20.50 2.23
C GLU A 31 -12.21 20.32 1.38
N VAL A 32 -11.02 20.18 2.00
CA VAL A 32 -9.78 20.03 1.26
C VAL A 32 -9.72 18.67 0.54
N ASN A 33 -9.16 18.70 -0.68
CA ASN A 33 -8.93 17.52 -1.48
C ASN A 33 -7.52 16.96 -1.22
N VAL A 34 -7.44 15.76 -0.67
CA VAL A 34 -6.18 15.07 -0.36
C VAL A 34 -5.78 14.02 -1.41
N LYS A 35 -6.49 13.96 -2.55
CA LYS A 35 -6.15 13.04 -3.65
C LYS A 35 -4.79 13.39 -4.24
N THR A 36 -4.06 12.35 -4.64
CA THR A 36 -2.71 12.47 -5.15
C THR A 36 -2.35 11.31 -6.09
N ARG A 37 -1.05 11.14 -6.38
CA ARG A 37 -0.54 10.05 -7.21
C ARG A 37 0.56 9.28 -6.48
N PHE A 38 0.56 7.96 -6.68
CA PHE A 38 1.62 7.06 -6.26
C PHE A 38 2.68 6.87 -7.35
N SER A 39 2.22 6.77 -8.57
CA SER A 39 3.04 6.64 -9.77
C SER A 39 2.39 7.40 -10.92
N ARG A 40 3.00 7.41 -12.08
CA ARG A 40 2.52 8.13 -13.28
C ARG A 40 1.05 7.83 -13.58
N ASN A 41 0.62 6.57 -13.44
CA ASN A 41 -0.71 6.10 -13.82
C ASN A 41 -1.59 5.71 -12.62
N ILE A 42 -1.08 5.70 -11.38
CA ILE A 42 -1.84 5.28 -10.19
C ILE A 42 -2.17 6.49 -9.33
N GLN A 43 -3.47 6.78 -9.23
CA GLN A 43 -4.01 7.78 -8.33
C GLN A 43 -4.33 7.16 -6.96
N LEU A 44 -4.17 7.96 -5.91
CA LEU A 44 -4.54 7.65 -4.53
C LEU A 44 -5.62 8.63 -4.06
N ASN A 45 -6.54 8.15 -3.23
CA ASN A 45 -7.56 8.99 -2.60
C ASN A 45 -7.07 9.65 -1.30
N ILE A 46 -6.00 9.13 -0.70
CA ILE A 46 -5.22 9.73 0.41
C ILE A 46 -3.73 9.60 0.12
N PRO A 47 -2.86 10.53 0.53
CA PRO A 47 -1.44 10.55 0.18
C PRO A 47 -0.60 9.61 1.06
N ILE A 48 -1.08 8.40 1.33
CA ILE A 48 -0.43 7.45 2.25
C ILE A 48 -0.13 6.13 1.56
N VAL A 49 1.11 5.69 1.72
CA VAL A 49 1.65 4.40 1.25
C VAL A 49 2.23 3.64 2.43
N SER A 50 2.07 2.32 2.52
CA SER A 50 2.77 1.53 3.54
C SER A 50 4.08 0.96 3.03
N ALA A 51 5.08 0.91 3.91
CA ALA A 51 6.44 0.52 3.57
C ALA A 51 6.57 -1.00 3.29
N ALA A 52 7.41 -1.34 2.31
CA ALA A 52 7.73 -2.71 1.92
C ALA A 52 8.66 -3.40 2.94
N MET A 53 8.18 -3.57 4.18
CA MET A 53 8.94 -4.15 5.28
C MET A 53 8.22 -5.36 5.84
N ASP A 54 8.98 -6.38 6.21
CA ASP A 54 8.46 -7.70 6.65
C ASP A 54 7.75 -7.68 8.02
N THR A 55 7.80 -6.55 8.72
CA THR A 55 7.01 -6.30 9.94
C THR A 55 5.97 -5.20 9.75
N VAL A 56 5.70 -4.77 8.50
CA VAL A 56 4.74 -3.70 8.20
C VAL A 56 3.68 -4.14 7.21
N THR A 57 4.06 -4.58 6.00
CA THR A 57 3.08 -4.73 4.91
C THR A 57 3.01 -6.13 4.33
N GLU A 58 1.97 -6.85 4.68
CA GLU A 58 1.42 -8.00 3.97
C GLU A 58 -0.03 -7.74 3.55
N ALA A 59 -0.71 -8.74 3.00
CA ALA A 59 -2.08 -8.57 2.49
C ALA A 59 -3.07 -7.94 3.48
N PRO A 60 -3.10 -8.31 4.78
CA PRO A 60 -4.05 -7.70 5.71
C PRO A 60 -3.90 -6.17 5.80
N LEU A 61 -2.67 -5.67 5.97
CA LEU A 61 -2.41 -4.22 6.05
C LEU A 61 -2.63 -3.54 4.69
N ALA A 62 -2.19 -4.16 3.59
CA ALA A 62 -2.40 -3.61 2.25
C ALA A 62 -3.90 -3.46 1.93
N ILE A 63 -4.73 -4.44 2.30
CA ILE A 63 -6.19 -4.39 2.16
C ILE A 63 -6.77 -3.24 3.00
N ALA A 64 -6.42 -3.18 4.28
CA ALA A 64 -6.91 -2.14 5.18
C ALA A 64 -6.56 -0.74 4.68
N LEU A 65 -5.30 -0.52 4.24
CA LEU A 65 -4.86 0.78 3.73
C LEU A 65 -5.52 1.14 2.39
N ALA A 66 -5.70 0.17 1.48
CA ALA A 66 -6.39 0.41 0.22
C ALA A 66 -7.87 0.78 0.43
N ARG A 67 -8.55 0.23 1.45
CA ARG A 67 -9.91 0.61 1.86
C ARG A 67 -10.02 2.05 2.31
N GLU A 68 -9.00 2.56 2.99
CA GLU A 68 -8.92 3.96 3.40
C GLU A 68 -8.55 4.90 2.24
N GLY A 69 -8.09 4.37 1.10
CA GLY A 69 -7.77 5.15 -0.10
C GLY A 69 -6.28 5.31 -0.40
N GLY A 70 -5.40 4.68 0.38
CA GLY A 70 -3.96 4.57 0.13
C GLY A 70 -3.58 3.33 -0.68
N ILE A 71 -2.29 2.96 -0.64
CA ILE A 71 -1.78 1.74 -1.29
C ILE A 71 -0.72 1.06 -0.41
N GLY A 72 -0.82 -0.27 -0.30
CA GLY A 72 0.18 -1.09 0.38
C GLY A 72 1.25 -1.59 -0.58
N VAL A 73 2.52 -1.62 -0.13
CA VAL A 73 3.62 -2.25 -0.86
C VAL A 73 4.01 -3.54 -0.16
N ILE A 74 3.64 -4.69 -0.73
CA ILE A 74 3.97 -6.02 -0.19
C ILE A 74 5.48 -6.21 -0.21
N HIS A 75 6.06 -6.60 0.92
CA HIS A 75 7.50 -6.81 1.01
C HIS A 75 7.97 -8.03 0.23
N LYS A 76 9.26 -8.03 -0.17
CA LYS A 76 9.88 -9.12 -0.95
C LYS A 76 10.59 -10.18 -0.08
N ASN A 77 10.59 -10.02 1.23
CA ASN A 77 11.33 -10.88 2.17
C ASN A 77 10.59 -12.20 2.41
N MET A 78 10.16 -12.84 1.32
CA MET A 78 9.44 -14.11 1.24
C MET A 78 9.66 -14.76 -0.14
N PRO A 79 9.37 -16.06 -0.30
CA PRO A 79 9.40 -16.75 -1.59
C PRO A 79 8.51 -16.05 -2.65
N ILE A 80 8.87 -16.18 -3.93
CA ILE A 80 8.13 -15.57 -5.06
C ILE A 80 6.66 -15.97 -5.04
N ALA A 81 6.39 -17.28 -4.89
CA ALA A 81 5.02 -17.79 -4.87
C ALA A 81 4.18 -17.22 -3.70
N GLU A 82 4.79 -17.00 -2.54
CA GLU A 82 4.12 -16.45 -1.38
C GLU A 82 3.78 -14.96 -1.60
N GLN A 83 4.71 -14.16 -2.15
CA GLN A 83 4.45 -12.76 -2.47
C GLN A 83 3.33 -12.63 -3.51
N ALA A 84 3.31 -13.48 -4.52
CA ALA A 84 2.23 -13.55 -5.50
C ALA A 84 0.87 -13.87 -4.85
N VAL A 85 0.85 -14.81 -3.88
CA VAL A 85 -0.37 -15.10 -3.08
C VAL A 85 -0.82 -13.89 -2.27
N GLN A 86 0.11 -13.11 -1.69
CA GLN A 86 -0.25 -11.88 -0.97
C GLN A 86 -0.93 -10.87 -1.91
N VAL A 87 -0.37 -10.64 -3.11
CA VAL A 87 -0.98 -9.77 -4.13
C VAL A 87 -2.38 -10.28 -4.51
N ARG A 88 -2.51 -11.59 -4.84
CA ARG A 88 -3.80 -12.22 -5.14
C ARG A 88 -4.83 -11.99 -4.05
N ARG A 89 -4.45 -12.10 -2.77
CA ARG A 89 -5.35 -11.84 -1.63
C ARG A 89 -5.88 -10.41 -1.63
N VAL A 90 -5.03 -9.42 -1.92
CA VAL A 90 -5.48 -8.01 -2.01
C VAL A 90 -6.43 -7.83 -3.19
N LYS A 91 -6.05 -8.33 -4.39
CA LYS A 91 -6.89 -8.22 -5.60
C LYS A 91 -8.25 -8.92 -5.46
N ARG A 92 -8.35 -9.95 -4.63
CA ARG A 92 -9.61 -10.68 -4.35
C ARG A 92 -10.39 -10.17 -3.14
N ALA A 93 -9.83 -9.27 -2.34
CA ALA A 93 -10.47 -8.80 -1.09
C ALA A 93 -11.75 -7.99 -1.34
N GLU A 94 -11.76 -7.21 -2.40
CA GLU A 94 -12.95 -6.48 -2.88
C GLU A 94 -12.99 -6.52 -4.40
N ASN A 95 -14.06 -7.10 -4.90
CA ASN A 95 -14.40 -7.07 -6.32
C ASN A 95 -15.80 -6.49 -6.43
N GLY A 96 -15.99 -5.50 -7.30
CA GLY A 96 -17.34 -5.10 -7.65
C GLY A 96 -18.09 -6.23 -8.36
N MET A 97 -17.38 -6.95 -9.23
CA MET A 97 -17.81 -8.18 -9.90
C MET A 97 -16.64 -9.17 -9.92
N ILE A 98 -16.92 -10.42 -9.63
CA ILE A 98 -15.95 -11.53 -9.80
C ILE A 98 -15.94 -11.91 -11.27
N TYR A 99 -14.91 -11.54 -12.02
CA TYR A 99 -14.82 -11.73 -13.47
C TYR A 99 -14.58 -13.17 -13.93
N ASP A 100 -14.02 -14.02 -13.12
CA ASP A 100 -13.85 -15.45 -13.42
C ASP A 100 -14.21 -16.24 -12.16
N PRO A 101 -15.51 -16.39 -11.88
CA PRO A 101 -15.95 -17.09 -10.68
C PRO A 101 -15.59 -18.59 -10.77
N VAL A 102 -15.29 -19.18 -9.61
CA VAL A 102 -15.19 -20.62 -9.49
C VAL A 102 -16.51 -21.24 -9.95
N THR A 103 -16.44 -22.19 -10.86
CA THR A 103 -17.60 -22.86 -11.42
C THR A 103 -17.54 -24.37 -11.16
N ILE A 104 -18.67 -25.04 -11.27
CA ILE A 104 -18.79 -26.48 -11.12
C ILE A 104 -19.66 -27.05 -12.26
N SER A 105 -19.41 -28.30 -12.67
CA SER A 105 -20.26 -28.99 -13.60
C SER A 105 -21.48 -29.60 -12.90
N LYS A 106 -22.60 -29.72 -13.61
CA LYS A 106 -23.80 -30.38 -13.08
C LYS A 106 -23.62 -31.89 -12.80
N GLU A 107 -22.58 -32.49 -13.38
CA GLU A 107 -22.25 -33.92 -13.22
C GLU A 107 -21.40 -34.20 -11.96
N GLU A 108 -20.78 -33.15 -11.36
CA GLU A 108 -20.01 -33.27 -10.14
C GLU A 108 -20.92 -33.45 -8.91
N THR A 109 -20.33 -33.74 -7.76
CA THR A 109 -21.05 -34.16 -6.56
C THR A 109 -21.19 -33.04 -5.52
N VAL A 110 -22.09 -33.23 -4.58
CA VAL A 110 -22.22 -32.38 -3.39
C VAL A 110 -20.90 -32.27 -2.63
N GLY A 111 -20.16 -33.40 -2.52
CA GLY A 111 -18.83 -33.43 -1.89
C GLY A 111 -17.82 -32.52 -2.59
N ASP A 112 -17.77 -32.54 -3.93
CA ASP A 112 -16.90 -31.69 -4.73
C ASP A 112 -17.25 -30.21 -4.55
N ALA A 113 -18.54 -29.87 -4.56
CA ALA A 113 -18.99 -28.50 -4.32
C ALA A 113 -18.59 -27.98 -2.93
N LEU A 114 -18.75 -28.80 -1.89
CA LEU A 114 -18.35 -28.43 -0.51
C LEU A 114 -16.83 -28.25 -0.41
N ALA A 115 -16.03 -29.10 -1.04
CA ALA A 115 -14.57 -28.98 -1.09
C ALA A 115 -14.15 -27.66 -1.78
N LEU A 116 -14.73 -27.35 -2.95
CA LEU A 116 -14.48 -26.10 -3.66
C LEU A 116 -14.89 -24.87 -2.87
N MET A 117 -16.03 -24.93 -2.18
CA MET A 117 -16.50 -23.84 -1.30
C MET A 117 -15.55 -23.60 -0.13
N GLN A 118 -15.04 -24.66 0.49
CA GLN A 118 -14.12 -24.60 1.62
C GLN A 118 -12.76 -24.06 1.18
N GLU A 119 -12.20 -24.61 0.10
CA GLU A 119 -10.91 -24.21 -0.45
C GLU A 119 -10.90 -22.72 -0.84
N ASN A 120 -11.94 -22.27 -1.55
CA ASN A 120 -12.06 -20.91 -2.06
C ASN A 120 -12.75 -19.93 -1.07
N LYS A 121 -13.23 -20.42 0.08
CA LYS A 121 -13.97 -19.63 1.10
C LYS A 121 -15.19 -18.89 0.53
N ILE A 122 -15.94 -19.56 -0.35
CA ILE A 122 -17.11 -19.03 -1.04
C ILE A 122 -18.39 -19.73 -0.60
N GLY A 123 -19.52 -19.05 -0.66
CA GLY A 123 -20.82 -19.57 -0.21
C GLY A 123 -21.78 -19.90 -1.37
N GLY A 124 -21.27 -20.06 -2.59
CA GLY A 124 -22.07 -20.49 -3.74
C GLY A 124 -21.26 -20.43 -5.02
N ILE A 125 -21.56 -21.38 -5.90
CA ILE A 125 -20.81 -21.67 -7.12
C ILE A 125 -21.80 -21.70 -8.29
N PRO A 126 -21.60 -20.90 -9.36
CA PRO A 126 -22.32 -21.05 -10.61
C PRO A 126 -22.07 -22.42 -11.23
N VAL A 127 -23.13 -23.05 -11.72
CA VAL A 127 -23.07 -24.33 -12.44
C VAL A 127 -23.10 -24.04 -13.93
N VAL A 128 -22.09 -24.53 -14.66
CA VAL A 128 -21.94 -24.28 -16.11
C VAL A 128 -21.83 -25.57 -16.89
N ASP A 129 -22.16 -25.52 -18.19
CA ASP A 129 -21.87 -26.57 -19.14
C ASP A 129 -20.45 -26.46 -19.72
N ALA A 130 -20.08 -27.40 -20.62
CA ALA A 130 -18.78 -27.41 -21.28
C ALA A 130 -18.49 -26.16 -22.13
N GLY A 131 -19.50 -25.38 -22.52
CA GLY A 131 -19.40 -24.12 -23.25
C GLY A 131 -19.43 -22.90 -22.36
N ARG A 132 -19.30 -23.07 -21.02
CA ARG A 132 -19.43 -22.01 -20.00
C ARG A 132 -20.81 -21.34 -19.94
N ARG A 133 -21.85 -21.93 -20.54
CA ARG A 133 -23.22 -21.43 -20.36
C ARG A 133 -23.71 -21.70 -18.96
N LEU A 134 -24.33 -20.69 -18.37
CA LEU A 134 -24.89 -20.79 -17.03
C LEU A 134 -26.13 -21.68 -17.05
N ILE A 135 -26.12 -22.80 -16.32
CA ILE A 135 -27.22 -23.77 -16.23
C ILE A 135 -27.83 -23.87 -14.84
N GLY A 136 -27.20 -23.26 -13.84
CA GLY A 136 -27.69 -23.24 -12.48
C GLY A 136 -26.76 -22.53 -11.51
N ILE A 137 -27.13 -22.54 -10.24
CA ILE A 137 -26.25 -22.14 -9.12
C ILE A 137 -26.47 -23.09 -7.94
N VAL A 138 -25.40 -23.42 -7.23
CA VAL A 138 -25.44 -24.15 -5.97
C VAL A 138 -24.89 -23.29 -4.86
N THR A 139 -25.59 -23.21 -3.73
CA THR A 139 -25.24 -22.35 -2.59
C THR A 139 -25.18 -23.13 -1.30
N ASN A 140 -24.57 -22.53 -0.25
CA ASN A 140 -24.59 -23.11 1.10
C ASN A 140 -26.01 -23.45 1.60
N ARG A 141 -27.03 -22.73 1.13
CA ARG A 141 -28.44 -23.02 1.48
C ARG A 141 -28.88 -24.36 0.90
N ASP A 142 -28.49 -24.63 -0.35
CA ASP A 142 -28.88 -25.86 -1.06
C ASP A 142 -28.14 -27.07 -0.50
N LEU A 143 -26.90 -26.90 0.00
CA LEU A 143 -26.05 -27.98 0.48
C LEU A 143 -26.17 -28.24 2.00
N ARG A 144 -26.67 -27.28 2.78
CA ARG A 144 -26.69 -27.33 4.25
C ARG A 144 -27.29 -28.60 4.85
N PHE A 145 -28.29 -29.18 4.20
CA PHE A 145 -29.03 -30.33 4.72
C PHE A 145 -28.78 -31.59 3.88
N GLN A 146 -27.84 -31.55 2.95
CA GLN A 146 -27.48 -32.75 2.16
C GLN A 146 -26.62 -33.67 3.01
N ARG A 147 -27.03 -34.95 3.09
CA ARG A 147 -26.29 -36.01 3.81
C ARG A 147 -25.53 -36.92 2.85
N ASP A 148 -26.01 -37.04 1.60
CA ASP A 148 -25.39 -37.84 0.56
C ASP A 148 -24.40 -36.98 -0.24
N MET A 149 -23.11 -37.19 0.01
CA MET A 149 -22.02 -36.44 -0.61
C MET A 149 -21.80 -36.87 -2.08
N GLN A 150 -22.33 -38.03 -2.50
CA GLN A 150 -22.23 -38.51 -3.86
C GLN A 150 -23.40 -38.06 -4.77
N ARG A 151 -24.37 -37.35 -4.19
CA ARG A 151 -25.49 -36.80 -4.92
C ARG A 151 -25.01 -35.79 -5.95
N ARG A 152 -25.56 -35.82 -7.18
CA ARG A 152 -25.15 -34.93 -8.26
C ARG A 152 -25.64 -33.50 -8.04
N ILE A 153 -24.85 -32.52 -8.50
CA ILE A 153 -25.18 -31.11 -8.43
C ILE A 153 -26.47 -30.80 -9.20
N SER A 154 -26.72 -31.44 -10.31
CA SER A 154 -27.96 -31.32 -11.09
C SER A 154 -29.24 -31.55 -10.29
N GLU A 155 -29.19 -32.32 -9.20
CA GLU A 155 -30.36 -32.67 -8.40
C GLU A 155 -30.60 -31.69 -7.22
N VAL A 156 -29.60 -30.89 -6.89
CA VAL A 156 -29.62 -29.98 -5.70
C VAL A 156 -29.50 -28.51 -6.04
N MET A 157 -29.00 -28.17 -7.26
CA MET A 157 -28.81 -26.80 -7.70
C MET A 157 -30.16 -26.10 -7.93
N THR A 158 -30.15 -24.77 -7.85
CA THR A 158 -31.20 -23.94 -8.43
C THR A 158 -30.99 -23.90 -9.94
N PRO A 159 -31.92 -24.40 -10.76
CA PRO A 159 -31.75 -24.50 -12.22
C PRO A 159 -31.82 -23.12 -12.90
N GLY A 160 -31.25 -23.02 -14.11
CA GLY A 160 -31.04 -21.77 -14.84
C GLY A 160 -32.31 -20.99 -15.17
N ASP A 161 -33.43 -21.69 -15.41
CA ASP A 161 -34.76 -21.10 -15.69
C ASP A 161 -35.37 -20.36 -14.47
N ARG A 162 -34.85 -20.62 -13.26
CA ARG A 162 -35.24 -19.95 -12.02
C ARG A 162 -34.22 -18.92 -11.54
N LEU A 163 -33.14 -18.73 -12.30
CA LEU A 163 -32.11 -17.77 -11.93
C LEU A 163 -32.44 -16.36 -12.40
N VAL A 164 -32.20 -15.41 -11.54
CA VAL A 164 -32.11 -13.99 -11.94
C VAL A 164 -30.67 -13.76 -12.40
N THR A 165 -30.50 -13.26 -13.61
CA THR A 165 -29.23 -12.94 -14.24
C THR A 165 -29.25 -11.51 -14.74
N THR A 166 -28.08 -10.93 -15.05
CA THR A 166 -27.95 -9.62 -15.67
C THR A 166 -26.90 -9.65 -16.79
N HIS A 167 -27.00 -8.74 -17.73
CA HIS A 167 -25.96 -8.41 -18.72
C HIS A 167 -25.13 -7.19 -18.29
N SER A 168 -25.63 -6.44 -17.30
CA SER A 168 -25.00 -5.21 -16.81
C SER A 168 -23.93 -5.51 -15.77
N THR A 169 -22.81 -4.80 -15.87
CA THR A 169 -21.73 -4.77 -14.84
C THR A 169 -21.88 -3.57 -13.91
N ASP A 170 -22.91 -2.74 -14.06
CA ASP A 170 -23.19 -1.61 -13.17
C ASP A 170 -23.66 -2.12 -11.80
N LEU A 171 -22.90 -1.75 -10.76
CA LEU A 171 -23.15 -2.22 -9.40
C LEU A 171 -24.44 -1.63 -8.79
N ARG A 172 -24.95 -0.48 -9.27
CA ARG A 172 -26.20 0.10 -8.79
C ARG A 172 -27.38 -0.69 -9.31
N GLU A 173 -27.40 -0.98 -10.62
CA GLU A 173 -28.41 -1.86 -11.23
C GLU A 173 -28.38 -3.25 -10.61
N ALA A 174 -27.19 -3.79 -10.39
CA ALA A 174 -27.02 -5.07 -9.71
C ALA A 174 -27.59 -5.05 -8.29
N GLN A 175 -27.38 -3.97 -7.52
CA GLN A 175 -27.92 -3.80 -6.19
C GLN A 175 -29.45 -3.78 -6.20
N GLU A 176 -30.07 -3.02 -7.08
CA GLU A 176 -31.53 -2.96 -7.22
C GLU A 176 -32.10 -4.35 -7.55
N THR A 177 -31.45 -5.08 -8.46
CA THR A 177 -31.83 -6.44 -8.84
C THR A 177 -31.70 -7.42 -7.68
N LEU A 178 -30.59 -7.39 -6.94
CA LEU A 178 -30.37 -8.25 -5.76
C LEU A 178 -31.39 -7.99 -4.67
N LEU A 179 -31.68 -6.71 -4.36
CA LEU A 179 -32.65 -6.32 -3.36
C LEU A 179 -34.09 -6.66 -3.78
N GLY A 180 -34.45 -6.29 -5.02
CA GLY A 180 -35.79 -6.55 -5.56
C GLY A 180 -36.13 -8.04 -5.63
N SER A 181 -35.16 -8.86 -6.02
CA SER A 181 -35.32 -10.32 -6.14
C SER A 181 -35.01 -11.08 -4.84
N LYS A 182 -34.55 -10.40 -3.77
CA LYS A 182 -34.14 -10.98 -2.47
C LYS A 182 -33.14 -12.12 -2.61
N ILE A 183 -32.14 -11.93 -3.47
CA ILE A 183 -31.06 -12.88 -3.73
C ILE A 183 -29.71 -12.30 -3.26
N GLU A 184 -28.76 -13.14 -2.95
CA GLU A 184 -27.41 -12.73 -2.50
C GLU A 184 -26.37 -12.78 -3.62
N LYS A 185 -26.67 -13.42 -4.73
CA LYS A 185 -25.74 -13.68 -5.84
C LYS A 185 -26.46 -13.44 -7.16
N LEU A 186 -25.84 -12.64 -8.01
CA LEU A 186 -26.36 -12.27 -9.33
C LEU A 186 -25.31 -12.66 -10.39
N PRO A 187 -25.51 -13.75 -11.11
CA PRO A 187 -24.67 -14.09 -12.25
C PRO A 187 -24.79 -13.06 -13.37
N VAL A 188 -23.66 -12.69 -13.94
CA VAL A 188 -23.56 -11.82 -15.13
C VAL A 188 -23.27 -12.72 -16.32
N VAL A 189 -24.10 -12.62 -17.35
CA VAL A 189 -23.99 -13.45 -18.57
C VAL A 189 -23.89 -12.56 -19.81
N ASP A 190 -23.26 -13.09 -20.86
CA ASP A 190 -23.27 -12.48 -22.20
C ASP A 190 -24.56 -12.79 -22.97
N ASP A 191 -24.66 -12.27 -24.20
CA ASP A 191 -25.84 -12.45 -25.07
C ASP A 191 -26.07 -13.91 -25.46
N GLU A 192 -25.03 -14.77 -25.38
CA GLU A 192 -25.12 -16.21 -25.62
C GLU A 192 -25.41 -17.00 -24.33
N GLY A 193 -25.61 -16.35 -23.21
CA GLY A 193 -25.88 -16.95 -21.90
C GLY A 193 -24.65 -17.58 -21.22
N ARG A 194 -23.43 -17.23 -21.67
CA ARG A 194 -22.20 -17.70 -21.04
C ARG A 194 -21.90 -16.84 -19.81
N LEU A 195 -21.41 -17.48 -18.76
CA LEU A 195 -21.05 -16.81 -17.52
C LEU A 195 -19.82 -15.90 -17.73
N VAL A 196 -20.04 -14.60 -17.57
CA VAL A 196 -18.99 -13.56 -17.62
C VAL A 196 -18.49 -13.22 -16.22
N GLY A 197 -19.38 -13.24 -15.22
CA GLY A 197 -19.02 -12.89 -13.87
C GLY A 197 -20.10 -13.20 -12.84
N LEU A 198 -19.79 -12.87 -11.59
CA LEU A 198 -20.71 -13.02 -10.45
C LEU A 198 -20.64 -11.77 -9.58
N ILE A 199 -21.79 -11.14 -9.33
CA ILE A 199 -21.90 -10.03 -8.37
C ILE A 199 -22.57 -10.59 -7.11
N THR A 200 -22.03 -10.27 -5.92
CA THR A 200 -22.66 -10.67 -4.66
C THR A 200 -23.10 -9.45 -3.86
N TYR A 201 -24.15 -9.62 -3.03
CA TYR A 201 -24.61 -8.56 -2.13
C TYR A 201 -23.50 -8.08 -1.18
N LYS A 202 -22.62 -9.00 -0.74
CA LYS A 202 -21.46 -8.64 0.10
C LYS A 202 -20.47 -7.71 -0.62
N ASP A 203 -20.28 -7.86 -1.92
CA ASP A 203 -19.35 -7.02 -2.67
C ASP A 203 -19.92 -5.60 -2.83
N ILE A 204 -21.24 -5.48 -2.97
CA ILE A 204 -21.92 -4.18 -3.02
C ILE A 204 -21.85 -3.46 -1.66
N THR A 205 -22.11 -4.16 -0.55
CA THR A 205 -22.02 -3.54 0.78
C THR A 205 -20.61 -3.07 1.10
N LYS A 206 -19.58 -3.84 0.75
CA LYS A 206 -18.18 -3.39 0.91
C LYS A 206 -17.85 -2.11 0.15
N VAL A 207 -18.44 -1.91 -1.04
CA VAL A 207 -18.26 -0.66 -1.79
C VAL A 207 -18.87 0.53 -1.06
N GLN A 208 -20.02 0.33 -0.39
CA GLN A 208 -20.67 1.36 0.41
C GLN A 208 -19.93 1.65 1.72
N ASP A 209 -19.37 0.60 2.35
CA ASP A 209 -18.61 0.72 3.60
C ASP A 209 -17.28 1.46 3.40
N HIS A 210 -16.67 1.36 2.21
CA HIS A 210 -15.37 1.96 1.88
C HIS A 210 -15.43 2.84 0.62
N PRO A 211 -16.15 3.97 0.65
CA PRO A 211 -16.35 4.83 -0.53
C PRO A 211 -15.06 5.47 -1.04
N ASN A 212 -14.05 5.60 -0.19
CA ASN A 212 -12.75 6.17 -0.52
C ASN A 212 -11.71 5.12 -0.96
N ALA A 213 -12.07 3.84 -1.05
CA ALA A 213 -11.13 2.79 -1.37
C ALA A 213 -10.37 3.06 -2.67
N CYS A 214 -9.06 2.81 -2.65
CA CYS A 214 -8.19 2.92 -3.82
C CYS A 214 -8.36 1.67 -4.69
N LYS A 215 -9.07 1.83 -5.81
CA LYS A 215 -9.45 0.73 -6.70
C LYS A 215 -8.92 0.91 -8.11
N ASP A 216 -8.70 -0.20 -8.79
CA ASP A 216 -8.42 -0.25 -10.22
C ASP A 216 -9.70 -0.11 -11.06
N GLU A 217 -9.55 -0.10 -12.38
CA GLU A 217 -10.65 0.04 -13.33
C GLU A 217 -11.66 -1.14 -13.28
N LYS A 218 -11.24 -2.28 -12.74
CA LYS A 218 -12.09 -3.46 -12.51
C LYS A 218 -12.76 -3.44 -11.12
N GLY A 219 -12.62 -2.36 -10.35
CA GLY A 219 -13.17 -2.21 -9.00
C GLY A 219 -12.46 -2.99 -7.90
N ARG A 220 -11.26 -3.53 -8.18
CA ARG A 220 -10.43 -4.28 -7.22
C ARG A 220 -9.48 -3.34 -6.49
N LEU A 221 -9.15 -3.67 -5.25
CA LEU A 221 -8.18 -2.89 -4.47
C LEU A 221 -6.83 -2.85 -5.17
N ARG A 222 -6.19 -1.67 -5.17
CA ARG A 222 -4.84 -1.50 -5.70
C ARG A 222 -3.79 -1.98 -4.71
N VAL A 223 -2.71 -2.56 -5.24
CA VAL A 223 -1.57 -3.07 -4.47
C VAL A 223 -0.29 -2.93 -5.27
N ALA A 224 0.79 -2.55 -4.60
CA ALA A 224 2.14 -2.60 -5.15
C ALA A 224 2.96 -3.69 -4.44
N ALA A 225 4.08 -4.09 -5.05
CA ALA A 225 4.97 -5.09 -4.47
C ALA A 225 6.44 -4.70 -4.63
N GLY A 226 7.22 -4.92 -3.57
CA GLY A 226 8.66 -4.69 -3.56
C GLY A 226 9.41 -5.75 -4.38
N VAL A 227 10.42 -5.32 -5.12
CA VAL A 227 11.30 -6.15 -5.93
C VAL A 227 12.75 -5.73 -5.68
N GLY A 228 13.67 -6.70 -5.60
CA GLY A 228 15.12 -6.45 -5.50
C GLY A 228 15.83 -6.77 -6.82
N ILE A 229 17.12 -6.40 -6.90
CA ILE A 229 17.99 -6.70 -8.05
C ILE A 229 18.67 -8.07 -7.90
N THR A 230 17.88 -9.11 -7.79
CA THR A 230 18.35 -10.50 -7.66
C THR A 230 18.33 -11.21 -9.01
N PRO A 231 19.08 -12.32 -9.22
CA PRO A 231 19.04 -13.06 -10.48
C PRO A 231 17.65 -13.52 -10.90
N ASP A 232 16.78 -13.81 -9.93
CA ASP A 232 15.38 -14.23 -10.08
C ASP A 232 14.38 -13.06 -10.16
N MET A 233 14.86 -11.82 -10.29
CA MET A 233 14.02 -10.60 -10.32
C MET A 233 12.90 -10.69 -11.35
N MET A 234 13.21 -11.09 -12.60
CA MET A 234 12.20 -11.13 -13.67
C MET A 234 11.16 -12.24 -13.47
N GLU A 235 11.56 -13.38 -12.88
CA GLU A 235 10.62 -14.42 -12.45
C GLU A 235 9.64 -13.88 -11.40
N ARG A 236 10.15 -13.13 -10.42
CA ARG A 236 9.33 -12.46 -9.40
C ARG A 236 8.37 -11.44 -10.02
N VAL A 237 8.88 -10.57 -10.90
CA VAL A 237 8.03 -9.58 -11.60
C VAL A 237 6.93 -10.30 -12.40
N LYS A 238 7.28 -11.36 -13.15
CA LYS A 238 6.30 -12.16 -13.89
C LYS A 238 5.21 -12.71 -12.96
N ALA A 239 5.58 -13.36 -11.87
CA ALA A 239 4.61 -13.93 -10.92
C ALA A 239 3.69 -12.87 -10.29
N LEU A 240 4.18 -11.65 -10.07
CA LEU A 240 3.38 -10.53 -9.57
C LEU A 240 2.42 -9.98 -10.64
N VAL A 241 2.88 -9.89 -11.89
CA VAL A 241 2.07 -9.46 -13.04
C VAL A 241 0.97 -10.48 -13.33
N ASP A 242 1.26 -11.79 -13.26
CA ASP A 242 0.27 -12.86 -13.40
C ASP A 242 -0.87 -12.76 -12.36
N GLU A 243 -0.64 -12.07 -11.22
CA GLU A 243 -1.63 -11.77 -10.20
C GLU A 243 -2.20 -10.34 -10.27
N ASP A 244 -2.02 -9.65 -11.40
CA ASP A 244 -2.53 -8.29 -11.66
C ASP A 244 -2.00 -7.24 -10.66
N VAL A 245 -0.73 -7.29 -10.24
CA VAL A 245 -0.13 -6.23 -9.43
C VAL A 245 -0.21 -4.88 -10.16
N ASP A 246 -0.57 -3.80 -9.45
CA ASP A 246 -0.73 -2.47 -10.09
C ASP A 246 0.62 -1.77 -10.34
N ALA A 247 1.60 -1.99 -9.48
CA ALA A 247 2.95 -1.46 -9.63
C ALA A 247 3.98 -2.33 -8.92
N VAL A 248 5.23 -2.24 -9.36
CA VAL A 248 6.37 -2.77 -8.60
C VAL A 248 7.25 -1.65 -8.08
N VAL A 249 7.86 -1.88 -6.92
CA VAL A 249 8.80 -0.95 -6.30
C VAL A 249 10.19 -1.58 -6.30
N LEU A 250 11.10 -1.09 -7.15
CA LEU A 250 12.51 -1.41 -7.10
C LEU A 250 13.11 -0.77 -5.85
N ASP A 251 13.27 -1.58 -4.80
CA ASP A 251 13.60 -1.13 -3.46
C ASP A 251 15.06 -1.46 -3.11
N SER A 252 15.90 -0.43 -3.04
CA SER A 252 17.33 -0.50 -2.74
C SER A 252 17.73 0.54 -1.70
N ALA A 253 18.79 0.27 -0.96
CA ALA A 253 19.39 1.28 -0.07
C ALA A 253 19.96 2.47 -0.85
N HIS A 254 20.35 2.26 -2.14
CA HIS A 254 20.87 3.31 -3.03
C HIS A 254 20.33 3.12 -4.45
N GLY A 255 19.29 3.89 -4.79
CA GLY A 255 18.61 3.84 -6.09
C GLY A 255 19.42 4.44 -7.24
N HIS A 256 20.33 5.38 -6.96
CA HIS A 256 21.18 6.00 -7.97
C HIS A 256 22.41 5.12 -8.30
N SER A 257 22.16 3.96 -8.88
CA SER A 257 23.19 3.01 -9.26
C SER A 257 22.90 2.32 -10.58
N ALA A 258 23.95 1.95 -11.32
CA ALA A 258 23.84 1.34 -12.65
C ALA A 258 22.97 0.04 -12.61
N ASN A 259 23.11 -0.77 -11.58
CA ASN A 259 22.36 -2.02 -11.47
C ASN A 259 20.85 -1.78 -11.33
N ILE A 260 20.44 -0.74 -10.59
CA ILE A 260 19.05 -0.35 -10.43
C ILE A 260 18.47 0.14 -11.74
N VAL A 261 19.19 1.01 -12.45
CA VAL A 261 18.74 1.54 -13.75
C VAL A 261 18.63 0.43 -14.78
N ASN A 262 19.62 -0.47 -14.85
CA ASN A 262 19.54 -1.63 -15.74
C ASN A 262 18.34 -2.53 -15.43
N ALA A 263 18.03 -2.73 -14.14
CA ALA A 263 16.84 -3.47 -13.72
C ALA A 263 15.55 -2.76 -14.12
N LEU A 264 15.45 -1.45 -13.90
CA LEU A 264 14.33 -0.61 -14.35
C LEU A 264 14.10 -0.76 -15.84
N MET A 265 15.13 -0.52 -16.66
CA MET A 265 15.05 -0.61 -18.11
C MET A 265 14.61 -2.01 -18.59
N ARG A 266 15.11 -3.06 -17.94
CA ARG A 266 14.73 -4.44 -18.25
C ARG A 266 13.27 -4.74 -17.94
N ILE A 267 12.76 -4.27 -16.79
CA ILE A 267 11.33 -4.42 -16.42
C ILE A 267 10.46 -3.66 -17.41
N LYS A 268 10.81 -2.40 -17.72
CA LYS A 268 10.02 -1.56 -18.63
C LYS A 268 10.03 -2.09 -20.08
N ALA A 269 11.11 -2.75 -20.50
CA ALA A 269 11.18 -3.39 -21.83
C ALA A 269 10.23 -4.60 -21.96
N GLU A 270 10.11 -5.42 -20.90
CA GLU A 270 9.26 -6.61 -20.90
C GLU A 270 7.80 -6.28 -20.53
N TYR A 271 7.60 -5.34 -19.60
CA TYR A 271 6.28 -4.94 -19.11
C TYR A 271 6.06 -3.41 -19.23
N PRO A 272 5.91 -2.85 -20.44
CA PRO A 272 5.87 -1.40 -20.68
C PRO A 272 4.69 -0.69 -20.00
N LYS A 273 3.61 -1.41 -19.70
CA LYS A 273 2.41 -0.88 -19.02
C LYS A 273 2.49 -0.95 -17.50
N LEU A 274 3.42 -1.72 -16.95
CA LEU A 274 3.60 -1.84 -15.51
C LEU A 274 4.29 -0.59 -14.97
N ASP A 275 3.70 0.04 -13.97
CA ASP A 275 4.34 1.14 -13.29
C ASP A 275 5.49 0.65 -12.39
N VAL A 276 6.64 1.30 -12.52
CA VAL A 276 7.84 1.00 -11.74
C VAL A 276 8.25 2.21 -10.92
N VAL A 277 8.09 2.09 -9.61
CA VAL A 277 8.61 3.06 -8.63
C VAL A 277 10.02 2.67 -8.24
N VAL A 278 10.95 3.64 -8.21
CA VAL A 278 12.37 3.35 -7.94
C VAL A 278 12.87 4.15 -6.74
N GLY A 279 13.63 3.54 -5.87
CA GLY A 279 14.28 4.18 -4.71
C GLY A 279 15.26 3.26 -3.98
N ASN A 280 15.94 3.79 -2.93
CA ASN A 280 15.78 5.14 -2.40
C ASN A 280 16.85 6.09 -2.94
N ILE A 281 16.49 7.33 -3.09
CA ILE A 281 17.38 8.40 -3.50
C ILE A 281 17.29 9.58 -2.51
N ALA A 282 18.20 10.55 -2.64
CA ALA A 282 18.19 11.74 -1.78
C ALA A 282 18.63 13.03 -2.51
N THR A 283 18.84 12.99 -3.83
CA THR A 283 19.39 14.12 -4.59
C THR A 283 18.60 14.43 -5.87
N ALA A 284 18.66 15.67 -6.32
CA ALA A 284 18.04 16.10 -7.57
C ALA A 284 18.62 15.38 -8.80
N GLU A 285 19.93 15.11 -8.80
CA GLU A 285 20.61 14.40 -9.86
C GLU A 285 20.08 12.97 -10.01
N ALA A 286 19.97 12.23 -8.89
CA ALA A 286 19.39 10.89 -8.87
C ALA A 286 17.94 10.88 -9.38
N ALA A 287 17.14 11.88 -8.99
CA ALA A 287 15.76 12.00 -9.44
C ALA A 287 15.68 12.16 -10.96
N ARG A 288 16.43 13.11 -11.54
CA ARG A 288 16.47 13.29 -13.01
C ARG A 288 16.92 12.01 -13.70
N TYR A 289 18.01 11.42 -13.23
CA TYR A 289 18.59 10.22 -13.83
C TYR A 289 17.58 9.07 -13.92
N LEU A 290 16.84 8.80 -12.84
CA LEU A 290 15.82 7.75 -12.84
C LEU A 290 14.61 8.08 -13.72
N ILE A 291 14.17 9.34 -13.72
CA ILE A 291 13.07 9.82 -14.58
C ILE A 291 13.42 9.67 -16.06
N ASP A 292 14.62 10.06 -16.45
CA ASP A 292 15.13 9.99 -17.83
C ASP A 292 15.23 8.52 -18.30
N HIS A 293 15.38 7.55 -17.37
CA HIS A 293 15.43 6.13 -17.68
C HIS A 293 14.08 5.40 -17.50
N GLY A 294 12.98 6.15 -17.33
CA GLY A 294 11.62 5.59 -17.40
C GLY A 294 10.99 5.17 -16.06
N ALA A 295 11.48 5.70 -14.93
CA ALA A 295 10.79 5.54 -13.66
C ALA A 295 9.40 6.21 -13.70
N ASP A 296 8.38 5.53 -13.17
CA ASP A 296 7.01 6.03 -13.08
C ASP A 296 6.71 6.68 -11.72
N GLY A 297 7.58 6.50 -10.74
CA GLY A 297 7.58 7.15 -9.43
C GLY A 297 8.98 7.07 -8.83
N ILE A 298 9.35 8.04 -8.00
CA ILE A 298 10.64 8.07 -7.30
C ILE A 298 10.43 8.12 -5.78
N LYS A 299 11.19 7.27 -5.07
CA LYS A 299 11.08 7.14 -3.62
C LYS A 299 12.31 7.74 -2.94
N VAL A 300 12.06 8.72 -2.05
CA VAL A 300 13.08 9.60 -1.47
C VAL A 300 13.26 9.32 0.01
N GLY A 301 14.48 9.00 0.43
CA GLY A 301 14.84 8.81 1.83
C GLY A 301 16.01 7.88 2.02
N ILE A 302 17.19 8.42 2.35
CA ILE A 302 18.38 7.66 2.73
C ILE A 302 18.66 7.91 4.20
N GLY A 303 18.36 6.91 5.03
CA GLY A 303 18.63 6.91 6.45
C GLY A 303 17.68 7.69 7.38
N PRO A 304 16.47 8.18 6.98
CA PRO A 304 15.60 8.90 7.89
C PRO A 304 14.72 7.99 8.76
N GLY A 305 14.61 6.70 8.46
CA GLY A 305 13.75 5.77 9.19
C GLY A 305 14.17 5.60 10.66
N SER A 306 13.18 5.40 11.55
CA SER A 306 13.40 5.32 13.01
C SER A 306 14.29 4.15 13.47
N ILE A 307 14.40 3.12 12.64
CA ILE A 307 15.21 1.90 12.88
C ILE A 307 16.38 1.77 11.90
N CYS A 308 16.62 2.81 11.09
CA CYS A 308 17.73 2.85 10.14
C CYS A 308 18.98 3.42 10.80
N THR A 309 20.12 2.75 10.61
CA THR A 309 21.43 3.21 11.12
C THR A 309 22.40 3.56 9.99
N THR A 310 21.97 3.59 8.73
CA THR A 310 22.83 3.87 7.55
C THR A 310 23.66 5.15 7.74
N ARG A 311 23.06 6.23 8.26
CA ARG A 311 23.77 7.50 8.45
C ARG A 311 24.90 7.41 9.47
N ILE A 312 24.79 6.51 10.45
CA ILE A 312 25.81 6.31 11.47
C ILE A 312 26.85 5.28 11.01
N ILE A 313 26.40 4.17 10.41
CA ILE A 313 27.28 3.06 10.02
C ILE A 313 28.03 3.38 8.73
N ALA A 314 27.36 3.90 7.72
CA ALA A 314 27.95 4.23 6.42
C ALA A 314 28.37 5.71 6.30
N GLY A 315 27.88 6.60 7.19
CA GLY A 315 28.18 8.03 7.14
C GLY A 315 27.51 8.76 5.98
N VAL A 316 26.45 8.18 5.36
CA VAL A 316 25.80 8.70 4.15
C VAL A 316 24.33 9.00 4.42
N GLY A 317 23.85 10.13 3.91
CA GLY A 317 22.45 10.53 3.98
C GLY A 317 22.26 12.01 3.73
N VAL A 318 21.01 12.40 3.52
CA VAL A 318 20.57 13.80 3.39
C VAL A 318 19.39 14.01 4.33
N PRO A 319 19.31 15.13 5.08
CA PRO A 319 18.14 15.47 5.87
C PRO A 319 16.86 15.46 5.04
N GLN A 320 15.79 14.85 5.57
CA GLN A 320 14.67 14.36 4.76
C GLN A 320 13.89 15.46 4.03
N LEU A 321 13.65 16.60 4.69
CA LEU A 321 12.93 17.71 4.06
C LEU A 321 13.70 18.25 2.85
N SER A 322 15.01 18.45 2.99
CA SER A 322 15.89 18.89 1.89
C SER A 322 15.95 17.87 0.76
N ALA A 323 16.01 16.57 1.07
CA ALA A 323 16.01 15.50 0.07
C ALA A 323 14.70 15.49 -0.75
N ILE A 324 13.54 15.63 -0.09
CA ILE A 324 12.24 15.70 -0.75
C ILE A 324 12.19 16.92 -1.69
N TYR A 325 12.55 18.10 -1.20
CA TYR A 325 12.53 19.32 -1.99
C TYR A 325 13.45 19.26 -3.22
N ALA A 326 14.65 18.72 -3.05
CA ALA A 326 15.61 18.56 -4.14
C ALA A 326 15.08 17.60 -5.23
N ALA A 327 14.54 16.45 -4.83
CA ALA A 327 13.97 15.48 -5.76
C ALA A 327 12.71 16.01 -6.45
N ALA A 328 11.80 16.64 -5.70
CA ALA A 328 10.57 17.23 -6.24
C ALA A 328 10.84 18.36 -7.24
N SER A 329 11.84 19.21 -6.94
CA SER A 329 12.27 20.26 -7.85
C SER A 329 12.79 19.69 -9.17
N ALA A 330 13.51 18.57 -9.13
CA ALA A 330 14.02 17.87 -10.30
C ALA A 330 12.91 17.15 -11.09
N ALA A 331 11.90 16.62 -10.39
CA ALA A 331 10.76 15.92 -10.99
C ALA A 331 9.70 16.86 -11.57
N LYS A 332 9.77 18.15 -11.28
CA LYS A 332 8.77 19.14 -11.72
C LYS A 332 8.60 19.13 -13.24
N GLY A 333 7.36 18.98 -13.71
CA GLY A 333 7.02 18.93 -15.14
C GLY A 333 7.20 17.58 -15.81
N SER A 334 7.83 16.58 -15.17
CA SER A 334 8.02 15.23 -15.72
C SER A 334 6.77 14.35 -15.66
N GLY A 335 5.80 14.70 -14.81
CA GLY A 335 4.64 13.87 -14.51
C GLY A 335 4.94 12.69 -13.58
N VAL A 336 6.17 12.55 -13.08
CA VAL A 336 6.58 11.47 -12.14
C VAL A 336 6.44 11.95 -10.71
N PRO A 337 5.60 11.29 -9.87
CA PRO A 337 5.40 11.68 -8.48
C PRO A 337 6.58 11.31 -7.58
N VAL A 338 6.69 12.06 -6.47
CA VAL A 338 7.69 11.89 -5.42
C VAL A 338 7.06 11.28 -4.18
N ILE A 339 7.59 10.16 -3.73
CA ILE A 339 7.18 9.46 -2.51
C ILE A 339 8.18 9.78 -1.39
N ALA A 340 7.75 10.47 -0.35
CA ALA A 340 8.58 10.79 0.82
C ALA A 340 8.61 9.59 1.78
N ASP A 341 9.75 8.88 1.83
CA ASP A 341 9.90 7.63 2.58
C ASP A 341 10.74 7.83 3.86
N GLY A 342 10.09 7.72 5.01
CA GLY A 342 10.73 7.71 6.32
C GLY A 342 10.86 9.09 7.00
N GLY A 343 11.22 9.06 8.28
CA GLY A 343 11.39 10.25 9.13
C GLY A 343 10.09 10.82 9.70
N LEU A 344 8.95 10.25 9.35
CA LEU A 344 7.62 10.72 9.77
C LEU A 344 7.25 10.15 11.14
N ARG A 345 6.83 11.02 12.05
CA ARG A 345 6.47 10.67 13.44
C ARG A 345 5.08 11.16 13.82
N TYR A 346 4.64 12.26 13.22
CA TYR A 346 3.35 12.91 13.44
C TYR A 346 2.66 13.24 12.13
N SER A 347 1.37 13.54 12.19
CA SER A 347 0.61 14.04 11.03
C SER A 347 1.17 15.37 10.49
N GLY A 348 1.72 16.22 11.34
CA GLY A 348 2.39 17.46 10.94
C GLY A 348 3.61 17.23 10.03
N ASP A 349 4.35 16.12 10.21
CA ASP A 349 5.47 15.77 9.34
C ASP A 349 4.96 15.40 7.93
N ILE A 350 3.78 14.79 7.82
CA ILE A 350 3.13 14.51 6.53
C ILE A 350 2.81 15.82 5.81
N VAL A 351 2.23 16.80 6.52
CA VAL A 351 1.94 18.13 5.95
C VAL A 351 3.21 18.77 5.40
N LYS A 352 4.30 18.76 6.19
CA LYS A 352 5.60 19.31 5.80
C LYS A 352 6.22 18.58 4.60
N ALA A 353 6.13 17.23 4.57
CA ALA A 353 6.65 16.43 3.46
C ALA A 353 5.93 16.74 2.14
N LEU A 354 4.60 16.85 2.18
CA LEU A 354 3.80 17.21 1.01
C LEU A 354 4.05 18.66 0.59
N ALA A 355 4.12 19.60 1.53
CA ALA A 355 4.44 21.02 1.26
C ALA A 355 5.84 21.18 0.64
N ALA A 356 6.81 20.31 0.98
CA ALA A 356 8.15 20.32 0.39
C ALA A 356 8.19 19.73 -1.04
N GLY A 357 7.06 19.29 -1.58
CA GLY A 357 6.93 18.79 -2.94
C GLY A 357 6.73 17.27 -3.06
N GLY A 358 6.61 16.55 -1.94
CA GLY A 358 6.14 15.16 -1.97
C GLY A 358 4.71 15.06 -2.51
N ASP A 359 4.43 14.05 -3.33
CA ASP A 359 3.07 13.74 -3.78
C ASP A 359 2.37 12.84 -2.77
N CYS A 360 3.09 11.88 -2.19
CA CYS A 360 2.61 11.03 -1.10
C CYS A 360 3.74 10.67 -0.14
N VAL A 361 3.39 10.04 0.98
CA VAL A 361 4.34 9.64 2.03
C VAL A 361 4.31 8.13 2.22
N MET A 362 5.48 7.51 2.46
CA MET A 362 5.57 6.11 2.83
C MET A 362 5.80 5.98 4.34
N ILE A 363 4.99 5.15 4.99
CA ILE A 363 4.94 4.98 6.43
C ILE A 363 5.34 3.56 6.82
N GLY A 364 6.33 3.45 7.73
CA GLY A 364 6.76 2.20 8.35
C GLY A 364 6.35 2.13 9.83
N SER A 365 7.06 2.88 10.71
CA SER A 365 6.93 2.77 12.17
C SER A 365 5.54 3.04 12.73
N MET A 366 4.82 4.01 12.16
CA MET A 366 3.47 4.32 12.63
C MET A 366 2.46 3.21 12.31
N PHE A 367 2.72 2.40 11.26
CA PHE A 367 1.86 1.28 10.88
C PHE A 367 2.31 -0.06 11.46
N ALA A 368 3.59 -0.21 11.82
CA ALA A 368 4.10 -1.45 12.41
C ALA A 368 3.37 -1.86 13.70
N GLY A 369 2.80 -0.90 14.45
CA GLY A 369 2.03 -1.13 15.67
C GLY A 369 0.56 -1.50 15.45
N THR A 370 0.05 -1.47 14.22
CA THR A 370 -1.36 -1.74 13.94
C THR A 370 -1.68 -3.24 13.96
N GLU A 371 -2.95 -3.58 14.13
CA GLU A 371 -3.42 -4.96 14.19
C GLU A 371 -3.09 -5.74 12.93
N GLU A 372 -3.22 -5.10 11.77
CA GLU A 372 -3.05 -5.69 10.44
C GLU A 372 -1.59 -5.87 10.03
N ALA A 373 -0.64 -5.26 10.74
CA ALA A 373 0.79 -5.45 10.47
C ALA A 373 1.23 -6.88 10.82
N PRO A 374 2.12 -7.52 10.02
CA PRO A 374 2.52 -8.91 10.22
C PRO A 374 3.46 -9.14 11.42
N GLY A 375 4.07 -8.09 11.98
CA GLY A 375 4.97 -8.20 13.12
C GLY A 375 4.34 -8.95 14.30
N GLU A 376 5.12 -9.80 14.96
CA GLU A 376 4.69 -10.59 16.12
C GLU A 376 4.17 -9.68 17.26
N THR A 377 3.08 -10.09 17.90
CA THR A 377 2.56 -9.39 19.08
C THR A 377 3.31 -9.82 20.32
N ILE A 378 3.94 -8.88 21.02
CA ILE A 378 4.76 -9.06 22.20
C ILE A 378 4.05 -8.46 23.42
N ILE A 379 3.93 -9.22 24.52
CA ILE A 379 3.47 -8.69 25.79
C ILE A 379 4.70 -8.36 26.65
N TYR A 380 4.84 -7.09 27.03
CA TYR A 380 5.94 -6.61 27.86
C TYR A 380 5.43 -5.63 28.91
N ASN A 381 5.78 -5.86 30.18
CA ASN A 381 5.29 -5.08 31.31
C ASN A 381 3.75 -4.87 31.30
N GLY A 382 2.99 -5.91 30.96
CA GLY A 382 1.51 -5.86 30.92
C GLY A 382 0.91 -5.08 29.75
N ARG A 383 1.74 -4.55 28.84
CA ARG A 383 1.29 -3.83 27.63
C ARG A 383 1.57 -4.64 26.38
N LYS A 384 0.74 -4.45 25.33
CA LYS A 384 0.94 -5.07 24.02
C LYS A 384 1.86 -4.21 23.17
N PHE A 385 2.79 -4.86 22.49
CA PHE A 385 3.70 -4.28 21.48
C PHE A 385 3.67 -5.15 20.22
N LYS A 386 4.17 -4.61 19.12
CA LYS A 386 4.43 -5.35 17.89
C LYS A 386 5.94 -5.32 17.60
N ALA A 387 6.47 -6.45 17.12
CA ALA A 387 7.83 -6.50 16.63
C ALA A 387 7.97 -5.58 15.40
N TYR A 388 9.06 -4.82 15.36
CA TYR A 388 9.38 -3.93 14.26
C TYR A 388 10.87 -3.95 13.99
N ARG A 389 11.29 -4.27 12.75
CA ARG A 389 12.70 -4.34 12.40
C ARG A 389 13.02 -3.62 11.09
N GLY A 390 14.24 -3.05 11.04
CA GLY A 390 14.79 -2.49 9.83
C GLY A 390 15.14 -3.59 8.82
N MET A 391 14.96 -3.31 7.53
CA MET A 391 15.34 -4.23 6.47
C MET A 391 16.85 -4.48 6.43
N GLY A 392 17.66 -3.59 7.03
CA GLY A 392 19.09 -3.74 7.24
C GLY A 392 19.48 -4.38 8.58
N SER A 393 18.54 -4.88 9.38
CA SER A 393 18.84 -5.66 10.58
C SER A 393 19.37 -7.05 10.22
N ILE A 394 20.10 -7.67 11.14
CA ILE A 394 20.71 -8.98 10.91
C ILE A 394 19.65 -10.02 10.56
N GLU A 395 18.54 -10.07 11.31
CA GLU A 395 17.49 -11.06 11.07
C GLU A 395 16.74 -10.80 9.76
N ALA A 396 16.49 -9.54 9.40
CA ALA A 396 15.88 -9.22 8.10
C ALA A 396 16.81 -9.60 6.93
N MET A 397 18.12 -9.37 7.05
CA MET A 397 19.10 -9.75 6.04
C MET A 397 19.23 -11.27 5.90
N LYS A 398 19.19 -12.03 7.00
CA LYS A 398 19.13 -13.50 6.98
C LYS A 398 17.89 -14.02 6.27
N ALA A 399 16.75 -13.37 6.46
CA ALA A 399 15.47 -13.73 5.85
C ALA A 399 15.38 -13.37 4.34
N GLY A 400 16.31 -12.56 3.79
CA GLY A 400 16.38 -12.30 2.34
C GLY A 400 16.65 -10.85 1.93
N SER A 401 16.68 -9.86 2.85
CA SER A 401 16.86 -8.45 2.51
C SER A 401 18.32 -8.01 2.29
N ALA A 402 19.29 -8.93 2.39
CA ALA A 402 20.72 -8.62 2.22
C ALA A 402 21.06 -8.04 0.82
N ASP A 403 20.28 -8.36 -0.21
CA ASP A 403 20.43 -7.80 -1.56
C ASP A 403 20.16 -6.29 -1.60
N ARG A 404 19.23 -5.78 -0.77
CA ARG A 404 18.93 -4.35 -0.62
C ARG A 404 20.17 -3.54 -0.23
N TYR A 405 21.08 -4.15 0.56
CA TYR A 405 22.30 -3.55 1.10
C TYR A 405 23.57 -4.05 0.39
N PHE A 406 23.44 -4.63 -0.80
CA PHE A 406 24.54 -5.16 -1.60
C PHE A 406 25.37 -6.24 -0.90
N GLN A 407 24.79 -6.96 0.06
CA GLN A 407 25.46 -7.99 0.87
C GLN A 407 24.95 -9.43 0.59
N LYS A 408 24.22 -9.63 -0.54
CA LYS A 408 23.78 -10.97 -0.95
C LYS A 408 24.98 -11.88 -1.20
N GLY A 409 24.95 -13.08 -0.60
CA GLY A 409 26.04 -14.05 -0.72
C GLY A 409 27.21 -13.86 0.27
N CYS A 410 27.18 -12.82 1.09
CA CYS A 410 28.13 -12.67 2.19
C CYS A 410 27.87 -13.74 3.27
N ASN A 411 28.95 -14.15 3.95
CA ASN A 411 28.82 -15.02 5.13
C ASN A 411 27.97 -14.31 6.19
N ILE A 412 26.98 -15.03 6.74
CA ILE A 412 26.03 -14.49 7.73
C ILE A 412 26.75 -13.84 8.92
N ASN A 413 27.87 -14.39 9.35
CA ASN A 413 28.66 -13.86 10.46
C ASN A 413 29.52 -12.63 10.10
N LYS A 414 29.50 -12.20 8.82
CA LYS A 414 30.21 -11.02 8.31
C LYS A 414 29.30 -9.95 7.77
N LEU A 415 27.96 -10.07 7.97
CA LEU A 415 27.02 -9.03 7.59
C LEU A 415 27.26 -7.76 8.42
N VAL A 416 27.21 -6.62 7.76
CA VAL A 416 27.28 -5.29 8.39
C VAL A 416 25.87 -4.71 8.43
N PRO A 417 25.19 -4.69 9.58
CA PRO A 417 23.81 -4.21 9.67
C PRO A 417 23.73 -2.68 9.57
N GLU A 418 22.76 -2.21 8.81
CA GLU A 418 22.38 -0.80 8.70
C GLU A 418 20.98 -0.55 9.27
N GLY A 419 20.53 -1.37 10.19
CA GLY A 419 19.24 -1.29 10.86
C GLY A 419 19.22 -2.12 12.13
N ILE A 420 18.25 -1.81 12.99
CA ILE A 420 18.05 -2.47 14.28
C ILE A 420 16.73 -3.22 14.33
N GLU A 421 16.59 -4.07 15.34
CA GLU A 421 15.34 -4.71 15.74
C GLU A 421 14.77 -3.98 16.95
N ALA A 422 13.47 -3.74 16.93
CA ALA A 422 12.78 -2.96 17.94
C ALA A 422 11.36 -3.50 18.16
N ARG A 423 10.64 -2.90 19.06
CA ARG A 423 9.21 -3.07 19.25
C ARG A 423 8.53 -1.70 19.27
N VAL A 424 7.30 -1.65 18.80
CA VAL A 424 6.46 -0.45 18.83
C VAL A 424 5.18 -0.73 19.63
N PRO A 425 4.60 0.26 20.31
CA PRO A 425 3.33 0.07 21.00
C PRO A 425 2.24 -0.42 20.04
N PHE A 426 1.38 -1.32 20.50
CA PHE A 426 0.18 -1.75 19.77
C PHE A 426 -0.81 -0.59 19.70
N LYS A 427 -1.35 -0.30 18.51
CA LYS A 427 -2.19 0.88 18.22
C LYS A 427 -3.63 0.57 17.83
N GLY A 428 -4.04 -0.73 17.82
CA GLY A 428 -5.37 -1.11 17.32
C GLY A 428 -5.46 -1.12 15.79
N ALA A 429 -6.64 -0.89 15.26
CA ALA A 429 -6.91 -0.96 13.83
C ALA A 429 -6.17 0.14 13.03
N LEU A 430 -5.72 -0.22 11.82
CA LEU A 430 -5.06 0.72 10.91
C LEU A 430 -5.95 1.93 10.58
N SER A 431 -7.25 1.71 10.40
CA SER A 431 -8.21 2.76 10.06
C SER A 431 -8.22 3.92 11.07
N GLU A 432 -8.11 3.61 12.37
CA GLU A 432 -8.04 4.64 13.42
C GLU A 432 -6.78 5.50 13.28
N THR A 433 -5.64 4.85 13.03
CA THR A 433 -4.37 5.55 12.79
C THR A 433 -4.46 6.45 11.54
N VAL A 434 -4.96 5.91 10.44
CA VAL A 434 -5.12 6.66 9.17
C VAL A 434 -6.08 7.83 9.35
N TYR A 435 -7.18 7.64 10.07
CA TYR A 435 -8.13 8.73 10.37
C TYR A 435 -7.46 9.91 11.08
N GLN A 436 -6.62 9.64 12.11
CA GLN A 436 -5.88 10.69 12.83
C GLN A 436 -4.85 11.38 11.93
N LEU A 437 -4.13 10.63 11.10
CA LEU A 437 -3.13 11.18 10.18
C LEU A 437 -3.77 12.08 9.13
N ILE A 438 -4.87 11.66 8.52
CA ILE A 438 -5.58 12.46 7.52
C ILE A 438 -6.29 13.65 8.17
N GLY A 439 -6.81 13.50 9.38
CA GLY A 439 -7.36 14.61 10.15
C GLY A 439 -6.33 15.72 10.38
N GLY A 440 -5.11 15.35 10.81
CA GLY A 440 -4.01 16.29 10.98
C GLY A 440 -3.54 16.92 9.67
N LEU A 441 -3.47 16.15 8.58
CA LEU A 441 -3.17 16.68 7.25
C LEU A 441 -4.20 17.74 6.82
N ARG A 442 -5.49 17.42 6.92
CA ARG A 442 -6.58 18.35 6.58
C ARG A 442 -6.51 19.64 7.40
N SER A 443 -6.21 19.53 8.70
CA SER A 443 -6.02 20.71 9.57
C SER A 443 -4.86 21.57 9.09
N GLY A 444 -3.70 20.97 8.80
CA GLY A 444 -2.53 21.69 8.28
C GLY A 444 -2.81 22.38 6.94
N MET A 445 -3.53 21.71 6.02
CA MET A 445 -3.96 22.30 4.74
C MET A 445 -4.91 23.49 4.98
N GLY A 446 -5.86 23.35 5.91
CA GLY A 446 -6.76 24.45 6.29
C GLY A 446 -6.00 25.67 6.83
N TYR A 447 -5.02 25.50 7.72
CA TYR A 447 -4.18 26.58 8.20
C TYR A 447 -3.35 27.27 7.12
N CYS A 448 -2.95 26.52 6.10
CA CYS A 448 -2.18 27.05 4.96
C CYS A 448 -3.07 27.61 3.82
N GLY A 449 -4.40 27.57 3.94
CA GLY A 449 -5.31 27.97 2.88
C GLY A 449 -5.22 27.07 1.62
N ALA A 450 -4.75 25.84 1.78
CA ALA A 450 -4.50 24.92 0.69
C ALA A 450 -5.72 24.02 0.44
N LYS A 451 -6.42 24.25 -0.67
CA LYS A 451 -7.58 23.44 -1.09
C LYS A 451 -7.23 22.03 -1.57
N ASP A 452 -5.99 21.82 -2.01
CA ASP A 452 -5.45 20.58 -2.56
C ASP A 452 -3.93 20.50 -2.32
N ILE A 453 -3.33 19.34 -2.58
CA ILE A 453 -1.89 19.10 -2.41
C ILE A 453 -1.04 20.02 -3.31
N PRO A 454 -1.34 20.24 -4.60
CA PRO A 454 -0.60 21.22 -5.41
C PRO A 454 -0.57 22.63 -4.81
N THR A 455 -1.67 23.08 -4.22
CA THR A 455 -1.71 24.37 -3.51
C THR A 455 -0.85 24.32 -2.24
N LEU A 456 -0.88 23.23 -1.47
CA LEU A 456 -0.04 23.04 -0.28
C LEU A 456 1.45 23.14 -0.63
N GLN A 457 1.88 22.65 -1.79
CA GLN A 457 3.27 22.73 -2.26
C GLN A 457 3.75 24.18 -2.53
N THR A 458 2.88 25.16 -2.48
CA THR A 458 3.23 26.57 -2.55
C THR A 458 3.37 27.24 -1.18
N ALA A 459 3.04 26.54 -0.09
CA ALA A 459 3.12 27.06 1.27
C ALA A 459 4.55 27.41 1.66
N LYS A 460 4.68 28.42 2.52
CA LYS A 460 5.99 28.92 2.99
C LYS A 460 6.38 28.25 4.30
N PHE A 461 7.67 28.02 4.44
CA PHE A 461 8.27 27.50 5.66
C PHE A 461 8.98 28.63 6.42
N ILE A 462 9.00 28.51 7.75
CA ILE A 462 9.91 29.22 8.63
C ILE A 462 10.85 28.22 9.30
N ARG A 463 12.14 28.53 9.34
CA ARG A 463 13.11 27.75 10.11
C ARG A 463 12.95 28.08 11.58
N ILE A 464 13.00 27.05 12.43
CA ILE A 464 12.93 27.18 13.88
C ILE A 464 14.22 26.71 14.56
N THR A 465 14.42 27.15 15.79
CA THR A 465 15.52 26.72 16.65
C THR A 465 15.11 25.51 17.50
N ALA A 466 16.06 24.92 18.23
CA ALA A 466 15.75 23.89 19.22
C ALA A 466 14.75 24.40 20.29
N SER A 467 14.81 25.67 20.65
CA SER A 467 13.82 26.30 21.56
C SER A 467 12.44 26.38 20.93
N GLY A 468 12.36 26.73 19.63
CA GLY A 468 11.08 26.72 18.90
C GLY A 468 10.50 25.32 18.74
N MET A 469 11.35 24.28 18.65
CA MET A 469 10.91 22.89 18.66
C MET A 469 10.37 22.49 20.05
N HIS A 470 11.03 22.89 21.13
CA HIS A 470 10.53 22.69 22.49
C HIS A 470 9.17 23.37 22.70
N GLU A 471 9.02 24.65 22.28
CA GLU A 471 7.76 25.40 22.32
C GLU A 471 6.63 24.69 21.53
N SER A 472 6.95 23.92 20.47
CA SER A 472 5.99 23.22 19.64
C SER A 472 5.38 21.98 20.31
N HIS A 473 5.98 21.47 21.37
CA HIS A 473 5.45 20.38 22.18
C HIS A 473 4.79 20.91 23.47
N PRO A 474 3.84 20.16 24.06
CA PRO A 474 3.37 20.47 25.41
C PRO A 474 4.55 20.57 26.37
N HIS A 475 4.68 21.71 27.07
CA HIS A 475 5.75 22.01 28.00
C HIS A 475 5.17 22.64 29.28
N ASP A 476 5.91 22.58 30.38
CA ASP A 476 5.54 23.11 31.69
C ASP A 476 4.20 22.59 32.26
N VAL A 477 3.74 21.43 31.78
CA VAL A 477 2.52 20.76 32.23
C VAL A 477 2.74 19.26 32.41
N ALA A 478 1.98 18.63 33.31
CA ALA A 478 1.91 17.16 33.39
C ALA A 478 0.74 16.66 32.54
N ILE A 479 1.01 15.79 31.57
CA ILE A 479 -0.03 15.16 30.76
C ILE A 479 -0.81 14.17 31.64
N THR A 480 -2.08 14.44 31.88
CA THR A 480 -2.96 13.56 32.66
C THR A 480 -3.74 12.58 31.79
N ARG A 481 -3.91 12.89 30.50
CA ARG A 481 -4.55 12.02 29.51
C ARG A 481 -3.91 12.26 28.15
N GLU A 482 -3.41 11.21 27.53
CA GLU A 482 -2.86 11.26 26.17
C GLU A 482 -3.95 11.52 25.14
N ALA A 483 -3.59 12.23 24.07
CA ALA A 483 -4.43 12.38 22.90
C ALA A 483 -4.17 11.18 21.93
N PRO A 484 -5.17 10.73 21.12
CA PRO A 484 -4.99 9.60 20.23
C PRO A 484 -3.92 9.82 19.15
N ASN A 485 -3.54 11.08 18.90
CA ASN A 485 -2.55 11.49 17.89
C ASN A 485 -1.28 12.10 18.48
N TYR A 486 -1.15 12.11 19.80
CA TYR A 486 0.02 12.62 20.50
C TYR A 486 0.36 11.77 21.73
N SER A 487 1.59 11.30 21.82
CA SER A 487 2.15 10.61 22.99
C SER A 487 3.50 11.23 23.34
N SER A 488 3.75 11.40 24.63
CA SER A 488 5.02 11.89 25.17
C SER A 488 6.05 10.77 25.37
N GLU A 489 5.63 9.51 25.40
CA GLU A 489 6.52 8.35 25.49
C GLU A 489 7.20 8.11 24.14
N ARG A 490 8.50 8.39 24.06
CA ARG A 490 9.41 7.99 22.98
C ARG A 490 10.60 7.24 23.52
#